data_c2fd84bb936048dd2654b16918bdc9fc
#
_entry.id   c2fd84bb936048dd2654b16918bdc9fc
#
_cell.length_a   1.000
_cell.length_b   1.000
_cell.length_c   1.000
_cell.angle_alpha   90.00
_cell.angle_beta   90.00
_cell.angle_gamma   90.00
#
_symmetry.space_group_name_H-M   'P 1'
#
loop_
_entity.id
_entity.type
_entity.pdbx_description
1 polymer ?
#
loop_
_entity_poly.entity_id
_entity_poly.type
_entity_poly.pdbx_seq_one_letter_code
_entity_poly.pdbx_strand_id
1 'polypeptide(L)'
;MIDRPTGDEMRAAAPAYAPARRVEPPKTARRPMIGPVESEVQTEAPTNGYDGIPEEVVCGPTPAAKRVIDLVGGSMLIGVLWPLWALGAALIKLDSAGPVFVKQKRVGRDGHEFDFYKFRTMHHEKKQEDLHERLPVGDLTRRLLSPRGRPRNATAVGWALRKTTVDELPQLLNVVKGDMSLVGPRPDMPEIVAAWPADFRQRHKVRPGMTGLAQVNGRSDITHYRKVRYDLEYVRRHPIARDLRILVKTVALVISKKGAR
;
A
#
# COMPACT_ATOMS: atom_id res chain seq x y z
N MET A 1 -18.11 42.64 3.40
CA MET A 1 -16.70 42.79 3.83
C MET A 1 -16.42 41.51 4.62
N ILE A 2 -15.88 40.49 3.94
CA ILE A 2 -15.65 39.14 4.55
C ILE A 2 -14.14 39.04 4.75
N ASP A 3 -13.76 39.03 6.02
CA ASP A 3 -12.37 38.90 6.48
C ASP A 3 -11.80 37.54 6.06
N ARG A 4 -10.67 37.55 5.35
CA ARG A 4 -9.90 36.36 5.05
C ARG A 4 -8.88 36.13 6.17
N PRO A 5 -8.82 34.93 6.76
CA PRO A 5 -7.82 34.64 7.78
C PRO A 5 -6.40 34.67 7.19
N THR A 6 -5.47 35.23 7.93
CA THR A 6 -4.06 35.39 7.60
C THR A 6 -3.31 34.07 7.71
N GLY A 7 -2.23 33.92 6.92
CA GLY A 7 -1.51 32.66 6.68
C GLY A 7 -0.84 31.97 7.89
N ASP A 8 -0.83 32.57 9.07
CA ASP A 8 -0.25 31.99 10.28
C ASP A 8 -1.21 31.07 11.06
N GLU A 9 -2.53 31.20 10.88
CA GLU A 9 -3.49 30.32 11.55
C GLU A 9 -3.61 28.91 10.93
N MET A 10 -3.10 28.69 9.72
CA MET A 10 -3.09 27.39 9.06
C MET A 10 -1.96 26.44 9.48
N ARG A 11 -1.01 26.89 10.31
CA ARG A 11 0.11 26.05 10.80
C ARG A 11 -0.15 25.27 12.08
N ALA A 12 -1.26 25.52 12.76
CA ALA A 12 -1.50 25.02 14.12
C ALA A 12 -2.38 23.75 14.23
N ALA A 13 -2.74 23.09 13.14
CA ALA A 13 -3.63 21.91 13.20
C ALA A 13 -3.04 20.67 12.52
N ALA A 14 -1.83 20.26 12.89
CA ALA A 14 -1.43 18.88 12.71
C ALA A 14 -1.94 18.09 13.94
N PRO A 15 -2.77 17.05 13.78
CA PRO A 15 -3.19 16.26 14.93
C PRO A 15 -1.97 15.57 15.54
N ALA A 16 -1.64 15.95 16.78
CA ALA A 16 -0.63 15.28 17.58
C ALA A 16 -1.07 13.82 17.76
N TYR A 17 -0.31 12.89 17.19
CA TYR A 17 -0.48 11.47 17.44
C TYR A 17 -0.23 11.22 18.94
N ALA A 18 -1.29 10.96 19.70
CA ALA A 18 -1.18 10.55 21.09
C ALA A 18 -0.38 9.25 21.20
N PRO A 19 0.53 9.11 22.17
CA PRO A 19 1.29 7.86 22.36
C PRO A 19 0.33 6.73 22.73
N ALA A 20 0.46 5.59 22.05
CA ALA A 20 -0.34 4.40 22.29
C ALA A 20 -0.21 3.95 23.74
N ARG A 21 -1.33 3.77 24.45
CA ARG A 21 -1.38 3.14 25.77
C ARG A 21 -0.77 1.75 25.71
N ARG A 22 0.16 1.46 26.61
CA ARG A 22 0.75 0.14 26.81
C ARG A 22 -0.35 -0.80 27.30
N VAL A 23 -0.77 -1.76 26.47
CA VAL A 23 -1.72 -2.84 26.86
C VAL A 23 -0.86 -3.99 27.39
N GLU A 24 -1.06 -4.36 28.65
CA GLU A 24 -0.42 -5.54 29.26
C GLU A 24 -1.02 -6.83 28.63
N PRO A 25 -0.19 -7.85 28.38
CA PRO A 25 -0.67 -9.10 27.81
C PRO A 25 -1.47 -9.91 28.85
N PRO A 26 -2.53 -10.65 28.43
CA PRO A 26 -3.30 -11.50 29.33
C PRO A 26 -2.43 -12.68 29.82
N LYS A 27 -2.46 -12.91 31.14
CA LYS A 27 -1.89 -14.09 31.79
C LYS A 27 -2.72 -15.32 31.45
N THR A 28 -2.01 -16.38 31.01
CA THR A 28 -2.50 -17.75 30.80
C THR A 28 -3.09 -18.11 29.43
N ALA A 29 -2.25 -18.70 28.57
CA ALA A 29 -2.67 -19.74 27.61
C ALA A 29 -1.55 -20.80 27.50
N ARG A 30 -1.92 -22.07 27.73
CA ARG A 30 -1.03 -23.23 27.67
C ARG A 30 -0.48 -23.41 26.24
N ARG A 31 0.84 -23.63 26.11
CA ARG A 31 1.53 -23.98 24.86
C ARG A 31 1.21 -25.41 24.44
N PRO A 32 0.90 -25.70 23.17
CA PRO A 32 1.03 -27.05 22.64
C PRO A 32 2.51 -27.32 22.31
N MET A 33 2.98 -28.50 22.75
CA MET A 33 4.31 -29.01 22.42
C MET A 33 4.34 -29.44 20.95
N ILE A 34 5.19 -28.83 20.14
CA ILE A 34 5.60 -29.33 18.84
C ILE A 34 7.11 -29.52 18.91
N GLY A 35 7.54 -30.76 18.63
CA GLY A 35 8.94 -31.17 18.73
C GLY A 35 9.88 -30.47 17.74
N PRO A 36 11.20 -30.66 17.88
CA PRO A 36 12.20 -29.86 17.16
C PRO A 36 12.29 -30.25 15.69
N VAL A 37 12.10 -29.27 14.81
CA VAL A 37 12.57 -29.33 13.43
C VAL A 37 13.86 -28.51 13.39
N GLU A 38 14.98 -29.21 13.50
CA GLU A 38 16.30 -28.65 13.22
C GLU A 38 16.41 -28.42 11.71
N SER A 39 16.39 -27.15 11.30
CA SER A 39 17.02 -26.69 10.10
C SER A 39 17.80 -25.42 10.47
N GLU A 40 19.11 -25.48 10.29
CA GLU A 40 20.05 -24.39 10.50
C GLU A 40 19.65 -23.15 9.70
N VAL A 41 18.89 -22.28 10.34
CA VAL A 41 18.81 -20.87 9.97
C VAL A 41 19.79 -20.16 10.88
N GLN A 42 20.90 -19.70 10.31
CA GLN A 42 21.86 -18.84 11.00
C GLN A 42 21.11 -17.71 11.71
N THR A 43 20.97 -17.87 13.00
CA THR A 43 20.41 -16.88 13.92
C THR A 43 21.51 -15.87 14.24
N GLU A 44 21.77 -14.93 13.34
CA GLU A 44 22.28 -13.65 13.79
C GLU A 44 21.19 -13.02 14.63
N ALA A 45 21.47 -12.87 15.93
CA ALA A 45 20.61 -12.16 16.87
C ALA A 45 20.29 -10.78 16.30
N PRO A 46 19.03 -10.34 16.26
CA PRO A 46 18.69 -9.05 15.73
C PRO A 46 19.14 -7.97 16.71
N THR A 47 20.25 -7.35 16.45
CA THR A 47 20.45 -5.96 16.76
C THR A 47 19.25 -5.24 16.15
N ASN A 48 18.44 -4.56 16.95
CA ASN A 48 17.19 -3.87 16.63
C ASN A 48 16.96 -3.72 15.13
N GLY A 49 16.37 -4.69 14.44
CA GLY A 49 16.30 -4.94 12.99
C GLY A 49 16.02 -3.77 12.03
N TYR A 50 16.47 -2.59 12.36
CA TYR A 50 16.33 -1.31 11.68
C TYR A 50 17.68 -0.69 11.29
N ASP A 51 18.79 -1.43 11.42
CA ASP A 51 20.11 -0.97 11.06
C ASP A 51 20.16 -0.55 9.59
N GLY A 52 20.42 0.73 9.35
CA GLY A 52 20.55 1.31 8.02
C GLY A 52 19.33 2.07 7.48
N ILE A 53 18.27 2.26 8.25
CA ILE A 53 17.26 3.29 7.94
C ILE A 53 17.71 4.58 8.65
N PRO A 54 17.94 5.69 7.93
CA PRO A 54 18.33 6.93 8.56
C PRO A 54 17.22 7.48 9.44
N GLU A 55 17.56 8.05 10.55
CA GLU A 55 16.65 8.70 11.48
C GLU A 55 15.83 9.79 10.79
N GLU A 56 16.42 10.51 9.83
CA GLU A 56 15.71 11.45 8.99
C GLU A 56 16.05 11.29 7.50
N VAL A 57 15.02 11.23 6.65
CA VAL A 57 15.14 11.22 5.20
C VAL A 57 14.78 12.60 4.66
N VAL A 58 15.76 13.29 4.10
CA VAL A 58 15.50 14.52 3.35
C VAL A 58 14.74 14.16 2.07
N CYS A 59 13.52 14.70 1.93
CA CYS A 59 12.70 14.50 0.75
C CYS A 59 13.30 15.29 -0.41
N GLY A 60 13.57 14.60 -1.52
CA GLY A 60 13.99 15.27 -2.75
C GLY A 60 12.86 16.13 -3.32
N PRO A 61 13.20 17.15 -4.14
CA PRO A 61 12.20 17.98 -4.77
C PRO A 61 11.29 17.19 -5.68
N THR A 62 9.98 17.37 -5.54
CA THR A 62 9.00 16.78 -6.47
C THR A 62 8.82 17.70 -7.67
N PRO A 63 9.21 17.28 -8.89
CA PRO A 63 9.06 18.12 -10.07
C PRO A 63 7.60 18.48 -10.32
N ALA A 64 7.29 19.76 -10.62
CA ALA A 64 5.93 20.18 -10.94
C ALA A 64 5.35 19.37 -12.13
N ALA A 65 6.18 19.07 -13.13
CA ALA A 65 5.84 18.25 -14.28
C ALA A 65 5.34 16.84 -13.89
N LYS A 66 5.72 16.29 -12.72
CA LYS A 66 5.22 15.01 -12.24
C LYS A 66 3.70 15.00 -12.09
N ARG A 67 3.10 16.08 -11.55
CA ARG A 67 1.65 16.16 -11.41
C ARG A 67 0.95 16.22 -12.77
N VAL A 68 1.54 16.92 -13.74
CA VAL A 68 1.01 16.93 -15.12
C VAL A 68 1.04 15.55 -15.73
N ILE A 69 2.15 14.82 -15.59
CA ILE A 69 2.28 13.43 -16.08
C ILE A 69 1.26 12.52 -15.37
N ASP A 70 1.08 12.62 -14.06
CA ASP A 70 0.08 11.86 -13.32
C ASP A 70 -1.35 12.13 -13.83
N LEU A 71 -1.69 13.39 -14.03
CA LEU A 71 -3.03 13.80 -14.48
C LEU A 71 -3.29 13.35 -15.92
N VAL A 72 -2.38 13.68 -16.83
CA VAL A 72 -2.52 13.33 -18.25
C VAL A 72 -2.44 11.82 -18.45
N GLY A 73 -1.43 11.17 -17.87
CA GLY A 73 -1.25 9.72 -17.97
C GLY A 73 -2.39 8.94 -17.30
N GLY A 74 -2.84 9.37 -16.12
CA GLY A 74 -3.97 8.75 -15.42
C GLY A 74 -5.28 8.87 -16.21
N SER A 75 -5.58 10.07 -16.73
CA SER A 75 -6.78 10.29 -17.54
C SER A 75 -6.76 9.52 -18.86
N MET A 76 -5.60 9.49 -19.53
CA MET A 76 -5.40 8.73 -20.75
C MET A 76 -5.60 7.21 -20.51
N LEU A 77 -5.02 6.68 -19.41
CA LEU A 77 -5.19 5.27 -19.05
C LEU A 77 -6.65 4.94 -18.72
N ILE A 78 -7.39 5.83 -18.05
CA ILE A 78 -8.84 5.65 -17.85
C ILE A 78 -9.55 5.58 -19.20
N GLY A 79 -9.28 6.52 -20.13
CA GLY A 79 -9.89 6.55 -21.45
C GLY A 79 -9.57 5.32 -22.31
N VAL A 80 -8.35 4.78 -22.24
CA VAL A 80 -7.95 3.57 -22.98
C VAL A 80 -8.50 2.29 -22.34
N LEU A 81 -8.52 2.22 -21.01
CA LEU A 81 -8.88 1.00 -20.26
C LEU A 81 -10.35 0.94 -19.86
N TRP A 82 -11.19 1.94 -20.25
CA TRP A 82 -12.61 1.95 -19.89
C TRP A 82 -13.38 0.68 -20.34
N PRO A 83 -13.08 0.04 -21.51
CA PRO A 83 -13.79 -1.20 -21.87
C PRO A 83 -13.47 -2.33 -20.88
N LEU A 84 -12.22 -2.39 -20.41
CA LEU A 84 -11.82 -3.37 -19.39
C LEU A 84 -12.49 -3.11 -18.04
N TRP A 85 -12.71 -1.83 -17.70
CA TRP A 85 -13.49 -1.45 -16.51
C TRP A 85 -14.94 -1.89 -16.61
N ALA A 86 -15.59 -1.63 -17.77
CA ALA A 86 -16.97 -2.02 -18.01
C ALA A 86 -17.14 -3.55 -17.97
N LEU A 87 -16.22 -4.29 -18.60
CA LEU A 87 -16.19 -5.74 -18.55
C LEU A 87 -16.01 -6.25 -17.12
N GLY A 88 -15.04 -5.73 -16.40
CA GLY A 88 -14.79 -6.11 -15.00
C GLY A 88 -16.00 -5.84 -14.10
N ALA A 89 -16.64 -4.67 -14.28
CA ALA A 89 -17.87 -4.32 -13.56
C ALA A 89 -19.02 -5.29 -13.84
N ALA A 90 -19.25 -5.62 -15.12
CA ALA A 90 -20.29 -6.57 -15.53
C ALA A 90 -20.02 -7.97 -14.93
N LEU A 91 -18.80 -8.48 -15.07
CA LEU A 91 -18.43 -9.78 -14.54
C LEU A 91 -18.59 -9.86 -13.01
N ILE A 92 -18.21 -8.81 -12.26
CA ILE A 92 -18.40 -8.75 -10.80
C ILE A 92 -19.88 -8.80 -10.43
N LYS A 93 -20.74 -8.10 -11.18
CA LYS A 93 -22.19 -8.10 -10.94
C LYS A 93 -22.84 -9.44 -11.22
N LEU A 94 -22.35 -10.16 -12.23
CA LEU A 94 -22.83 -11.50 -12.57
C LEU A 94 -22.33 -12.57 -11.56
N ASP A 95 -21.12 -12.39 -11.00
CA ASP A 95 -20.49 -13.37 -10.10
C ASP A 95 -21.05 -13.29 -8.68
N SER A 96 -21.43 -12.11 -8.18
CA SER A 96 -21.94 -11.95 -6.82
C SER A 96 -22.74 -10.66 -6.59
N ALA A 97 -23.69 -10.69 -5.65
CA ALA A 97 -24.48 -9.52 -5.25
C ALA A 97 -23.62 -8.46 -4.55
N GLY A 98 -24.00 -7.17 -4.64
CA GLY A 98 -23.37 -6.05 -3.97
C GLY A 98 -22.69 -5.02 -4.89
N PRO A 99 -21.95 -4.03 -4.35
CA PRO A 99 -21.32 -2.96 -5.12
C PRO A 99 -20.15 -3.48 -5.97
N VAL A 100 -19.92 -2.86 -7.14
CA VAL A 100 -18.79 -3.19 -8.02
C VAL A 100 -17.47 -2.69 -7.43
N PHE A 101 -17.49 -1.48 -6.86
CA PHE A 101 -16.33 -0.85 -6.27
C PHE A 101 -16.34 -0.96 -4.75
N VAL A 102 -15.20 -1.12 -4.17
CA VAL A 102 -14.97 -1.05 -2.72
C VAL A 102 -14.00 0.08 -2.43
N LYS A 103 -14.20 0.70 -1.26
CA LYS A 103 -13.33 1.72 -0.71
C LYS A 103 -12.61 1.16 0.49
N GLN A 104 -11.33 1.45 0.62
CA GLN A 104 -10.53 1.07 1.78
C GLN A 104 -9.71 2.29 2.23
N LYS A 105 -9.73 2.59 3.52
CA LYS A 105 -8.89 3.67 4.05
C LYS A 105 -7.42 3.32 3.88
N ARG A 106 -6.63 4.28 3.42
CA ARG A 106 -5.19 4.19 3.24
C ARG A 106 -4.53 5.48 3.68
N VAL A 107 -3.27 5.37 4.11
CA VAL A 107 -2.46 6.52 4.48
C VAL A 107 -1.74 7.04 3.25
N GLY A 108 -1.95 8.31 2.96
CA GLY A 108 -1.38 9.04 1.85
C GLY A 108 -0.23 9.97 2.27
N ARG A 109 -0.02 11.02 1.47
CA ARG A 109 1.02 12.01 1.72
C ARG A 109 0.77 12.71 3.06
N ASP A 110 1.86 13.00 3.77
CA ASP A 110 1.88 13.70 5.05
C ASP A 110 0.99 13.04 6.13
N GLY A 111 0.69 11.74 5.99
CA GLY A 111 -0.11 10.98 6.93
C GLY A 111 -1.64 11.12 6.75
N HIS A 112 -2.12 11.90 5.77
CA HIS A 112 -3.55 12.06 5.52
C HIS A 112 -4.18 10.77 4.99
N GLU A 113 -5.32 10.41 5.54
CA GLU A 113 -6.09 9.26 5.06
C GLU A 113 -6.92 9.61 3.83
N PHE A 114 -7.03 8.66 2.91
CA PHE A 114 -7.88 8.79 1.73
C PHE A 114 -8.63 7.49 1.41
N ASP A 115 -9.69 7.59 0.59
CA ASP A 115 -10.44 6.44 0.10
C ASP A 115 -9.73 5.82 -1.10
N PHE A 116 -9.19 4.63 -0.91
CA PHE A 116 -8.50 3.86 -1.93
C PHE A 116 -9.50 2.97 -2.68
N TYR A 117 -9.66 3.19 -3.97
CA TYR A 117 -10.64 2.51 -4.80
C TYR A 117 -10.11 1.20 -5.38
N LYS A 118 -10.95 0.16 -5.34
CA LYS A 118 -10.69 -1.14 -5.97
C LYS A 118 -11.97 -1.73 -6.55
N PHE A 119 -11.82 -2.67 -7.49
CA PHE A 119 -12.91 -3.60 -7.78
C PHE A 119 -13.11 -4.56 -6.60
N ARG A 120 -14.37 -4.93 -6.37
CA ARG A 120 -14.71 -5.96 -5.39
C ARG A 120 -14.19 -7.32 -5.86
N THR A 121 -13.40 -7.98 -5.03
CA THR A 121 -12.81 -9.30 -5.29
C THR A 121 -13.23 -10.35 -4.27
N MET A 122 -14.06 -9.97 -3.29
CA MET A 122 -14.52 -10.81 -2.19
C MET A 122 -16.03 -10.70 -2.06
N HIS A 123 -16.68 -11.73 -1.50
CA HIS A 123 -18.10 -11.70 -1.19
C HIS A 123 -18.42 -10.58 -0.20
N HIS A 124 -19.51 -9.83 -0.48
CA HIS A 124 -19.87 -8.63 0.30
C HIS A 124 -20.41 -8.96 1.70
N GLU A 125 -21.09 -10.09 1.82
CA GLU A 125 -21.81 -10.49 3.06
C GLU A 125 -20.88 -10.99 4.17
N LYS A 126 -19.69 -11.46 3.84
CA LYS A 126 -18.70 -11.80 4.87
C LYS A 126 -17.95 -10.54 5.23
N LYS A 127 -18.44 -9.87 6.29
CA LYS A 127 -17.69 -8.86 7.04
C LYS A 127 -16.24 -9.33 7.09
N GLN A 128 -15.33 -8.49 6.65
CA GLN A 128 -13.91 -8.74 6.75
C GLN A 128 -13.66 -9.05 8.22
N GLU A 129 -13.63 -10.34 8.57
CA GLU A 129 -13.17 -10.80 9.89
C GLU A 129 -11.81 -10.14 10.05
N ASP A 130 -11.71 -9.33 11.05
CA ASP A 130 -10.66 -8.35 11.20
C ASP A 130 -9.29 -9.00 11.00
N LEU A 131 -8.61 -8.52 9.96
CA LEU A 131 -7.20 -8.85 9.73
C LEU A 131 -6.36 -8.55 11.00
N HIS A 132 -6.89 -7.70 11.87
CA HIS A 132 -6.38 -7.33 13.19
C HIS A 132 -6.32 -8.49 14.19
N GLU A 133 -7.32 -9.38 14.17
CA GLU A 133 -7.36 -10.53 15.09
C GLU A 133 -6.30 -11.59 14.77
N ARG A 134 -5.77 -11.59 13.54
CA ARG A 134 -4.87 -12.65 13.05
C ARG A 134 -3.39 -12.28 13.03
N LEU A 135 -3.03 -11.03 13.27
CA LEU A 135 -1.63 -10.58 13.18
C LEU A 135 -1.20 -9.89 14.48
N PRO A 136 -0.39 -10.56 15.32
CA PRO A 136 0.28 -9.88 16.45
C PRO A 136 1.11 -8.72 15.89
N VAL A 137 0.86 -7.53 16.39
CA VAL A 137 1.45 -6.27 15.92
C VAL A 137 3.00 -6.32 15.86
N GLY A 138 3.64 -7.09 16.74
CA GLY A 138 5.11 -7.22 16.80
C GLY A 138 5.75 -8.00 15.63
N ASP A 139 4.96 -8.75 14.85
CA ASP A 139 5.48 -9.63 13.78
C ASP A 139 5.23 -9.07 12.37
N LEU A 140 4.51 -7.94 12.25
CA LEU A 140 4.14 -7.31 10.97
C LEU A 140 5.35 -6.82 10.17
N THR A 141 6.46 -6.49 10.84
CA THR A 141 7.66 -5.98 10.20
C THR A 141 8.51 -7.10 9.57
N ARG A 142 8.37 -8.34 10.04
CA ARG A 142 9.16 -9.50 9.59
C ARG A 142 8.45 -10.38 8.58
N ARG A 143 7.11 -10.44 8.59
CA ARG A 143 6.34 -11.32 7.72
C ARG A 143 6.11 -10.73 6.34
N LEU A 144 6.10 -11.61 5.32
CA LEU A 144 5.57 -11.31 4.01
C LEU A 144 4.06 -11.06 4.16
N LEU A 145 3.61 -9.82 4.03
CA LEU A 145 2.23 -9.39 4.25
C LEU A 145 1.21 -9.92 3.22
N SER A 146 1.62 -10.81 2.33
CA SER A 146 0.71 -11.36 1.31
C SER A 146 0.60 -12.88 1.48
N PRO A 147 -0.51 -13.39 2.02
CA PRO A 147 -0.77 -14.81 2.04
C PRO A 147 -0.76 -15.35 0.60
N ARG A 148 -0.04 -16.45 0.38
CA ARG A 148 -0.01 -17.15 -0.91
C ARG A 148 -1.34 -17.89 -1.11
N GLY A 149 -1.89 -17.78 -2.33
CA GLY A 149 -3.07 -18.54 -2.72
C GLY A 149 -4.37 -17.73 -2.74
N ARG A 150 -5.45 -18.42 -3.12
CA ARG A 150 -6.78 -17.83 -3.21
C ARG A 150 -7.37 -17.64 -1.80
N PRO A 151 -7.76 -16.40 -1.42
CA PRO A 151 -8.48 -16.18 -0.17
C PRO A 151 -9.80 -16.96 -0.15
N ARG A 152 -10.18 -17.51 1.03
CA ARG A 152 -11.40 -18.33 1.16
C ARG A 152 -12.68 -17.62 0.78
N ASN A 153 -12.73 -16.30 0.94
CA ASN A 153 -13.87 -15.44 0.62
C ASN A 153 -13.74 -14.74 -0.74
N ALA A 154 -12.72 -15.06 -1.54
CA ALA A 154 -12.59 -14.51 -2.88
C ALA A 154 -13.60 -15.14 -3.84
N THR A 155 -14.31 -14.29 -4.62
CA THR A 155 -15.17 -14.75 -5.69
C THR A 155 -14.34 -15.31 -6.85
N ALA A 156 -14.94 -16.02 -7.80
CA ALA A 156 -14.20 -16.59 -8.93
C ALA A 156 -13.64 -15.49 -9.82
N VAL A 157 -14.49 -14.53 -10.19
CA VAL A 157 -14.10 -13.34 -10.96
C VAL A 157 -13.11 -12.49 -10.19
N GLY A 158 -13.35 -12.26 -8.88
CA GLY A 158 -12.46 -11.50 -8.03
C GLY A 158 -11.05 -12.08 -7.97
N TRP A 159 -10.93 -13.40 -7.93
CA TRP A 159 -9.63 -14.06 -7.98
C TRP A 159 -8.91 -13.85 -9.32
N ALA A 160 -9.63 -13.94 -10.44
CA ALA A 160 -9.09 -13.68 -11.78
C ALA A 160 -8.61 -12.22 -11.91
N LEU A 161 -9.39 -11.25 -11.41
CA LEU A 161 -9.03 -9.83 -11.41
C LEU A 161 -7.76 -9.56 -10.58
N ARG A 162 -7.63 -10.21 -9.42
CA ARG A 162 -6.41 -10.09 -8.57
C ARG A 162 -5.18 -10.68 -9.24
N LYS A 163 -5.30 -11.83 -9.91
CA LYS A 163 -4.18 -12.43 -10.67
C LYS A 163 -3.68 -11.54 -11.80
N THR A 164 -4.57 -10.78 -12.41
CA THR A 164 -4.24 -9.88 -13.51
C THR A 164 -3.95 -8.44 -13.06
N THR A 165 -4.08 -8.16 -11.76
CA THR A 165 -3.95 -6.81 -11.17
C THR A 165 -5.00 -5.81 -11.72
N VAL A 166 -6.02 -6.29 -12.43
CA VAL A 166 -7.12 -5.47 -12.98
C VAL A 166 -7.98 -4.88 -11.86
N ASP A 167 -8.05 -5.57 -10.70
CA ASP A 167 -8.75 -5.07 -9.51
C ASP A 167 -8.23 -3.73 -8.99
N GLU A 168 -7.03 -3.34 -9.35
CA GLU A 168 -6.39 -2.10 -8.92
C GLU A 168 -6.59 -0.92 -9.91
N LEU A 169 -7.17 -1.16 -11.10
CA LEU A 169 -7.41 -0.09 -12.08
C LEU A 169 -8.22 1.10 -11.51
N PRO A 170 -9.22 0.92 -10.62
CA PRO A 170 -9.95 2.05 -10.04
C PRO A 170 -9.09 3.06 -9.27
N GLN A 171 -7.85 2.70 -8.88
CA GLN A 171 -6.90 3.63 -8.27
C GLN A 171 -6.51 4.77 -9.22
N LEU A 172 -6.67 4.62 -10.54
CA LEU A 172 -6.48 5.72 -11.49
C LEU A 172 -7.37 6.94 -11.15
N LEU A 173 -8.53 6.72 -10.53
CA LEU A 173 -9.36 7.81 -10.01
C LEU A 173 -8.66 8.55 -8.86
N ASN A 174 -7.96 7.83 -7.99
CA ASN A 174 -7.17 8.46 -6.93
C ASN A 174 -5.99 9.27 -7.51
N VAL A 175 -5.38 8.80 -8.60
CA VAL A 175 -4.31 9.53 -9.28
C VAL A 175 -4.86 10.85 -9.87
N VAL A 176 -5.99 10.79 -10.58
CA VAL A 176 -6.61 11.98 -11.16
C VAL A 176 -7.08 12.97 -10.09
N LYS A 177 -7.65 12.48 -8.98
CA LYS A 177 -8.03 13.29 -7.82
C LYS A 177 -6.82 13.96 -7.13
N GLY A 178 -5.64 13.31 -7.17
CA GLY A 178 -4.43 13.81 -6.53
C GLY A 178 -4.11 13.18 -5.18
N ASP A 179 -4.90 12.20 -4.73
CA ASP A 179 -4.61 11.39 -3.54
C ASP A 179 -3.38 10.51 -3.78
N MET A 180 -3.19 10.07 -5.03
CA MET A 180 -2.10 9.21 -5.48
C MET A 180 -1.34 9.81 -6.67
N SER A 181 -0.24 9.17 -7.00
CA SER A 181 0.56 9.33 -8.20
C SER A 181 0.59 8.02 -8.98
N LEU A 182 0.95 8.04 -10.26
CA LEU A 182 1.25 6.82 -11.01
C LEU A 182 2.42 6.07 -10.36
N VAL A 183 3.45 6.79 -9.92
CA VAL A 183 4.67 6.23 -9.32
C VAL A 183 4.90 6.81 -7.92
N GLY A 184 5.07 5.94 -6.95
CA GLY A 184 5.35 6.28 -5.55
C GLY A 184 5.33 5.06 -4.63
N PRO A 185 5.58 5.23 -3.33
CA PRO A 185 5.41 4.19 -2.33
C PRO A 185 3.97 3.65 -2.31
N ARG A 186 3.79 2.33 -2.19
CA ARG A 186 2.43 1.76 -2.10
C ARG A 186 1.77 2.16 -0.79
N PRO A 187 0.51 2.65 -0.79
CA PRO A 187 -0.16 3.07 0.43
C PRO A 187 -0.57 1.86 1.28
N ASP A 188 -0.40 1.95 2.59
CA ASP A 188 -0.79 0.93 3.56
C ASP A 188 -1.99 1.38 4.42
N MET A 189 -2.60 0.41 5.12
CA MET A 189 -3.76 0.67 5.99
C MET A 189 -3.34 1.49 7.21
N PRO A 190 -4.21 2.39 7.74
CA PRO A 190 -3.90 3.21 8.91
C PRO A 190 -3.40 2.40 10.10
N GLU A 191 -3.99 1.25 10.33
CA GLU A 191 -3.67 0.36 11.43
C GLU A 191 -2.25 -0.21 11.32
N ILE A 192 -1.85 -0.58 10.08
CA ILE A 192 -0.48 -1.05 9.82
C ILE A 192 0.52 0.08 10.04
N VAL A 193 0.20 1.27 9.54
CA VAL A 193 1.05 2.46 9.68
C VAL A 193 1.18 2.90 11.13
N ALA A 194 0.11 2.78 11.93
CA ALA A 194 0.12 3.09 13.36
C ALA A 194 1.12 2.20 14.14
N ALA A 195 1.26 0.94 13.70
CA ALA A 195 2.19 -0.01 14.31
C ALA A 195 3.66 0.17 13.85
N TRP A 196 3.93 1.06 12.89
CA TRP A 196 5.28 1.25 12.36
C TRP A 196 6.14 2.16 13.24
N PRO A 197 7.47 1.92 13.26
CA PRO A 197 8.44 2.88 13.75
C PRO A 197 8.32 4.23 13.02
N ALA A 198 8.74 5.30 13.68
CA ALA A 198 8.70 6.65 13.12
C ALA A 198 9.43 6.75 11.77
N ASP A 199 10.58 6.07 11.66
CA ASP A 199 11.43 6.06 10.47
C ASP A 199 10.69 5.53 9.23
N PHE A 200 9.85 4.50 9.41
CA PHE A 200 9.07 3.92 8.31
C PHE A 200 8.02 4.88 7.77
N ARG A 201 7.50 5.78 8.62
CA ARG A 201 6.48 6.76 8.24
C ARG A 201 7.01 7.84 7.30
N GLN A 202 8.34 8.01 7.22
CA GLN A 202 8.97 8.99 6.32
C GLN A 202 8.68 8.71 4.84
N ARG A 203 8.27 7.50 4.48
CA ARG A 203 7.80 7.18 3.12
C ARG A 203 6.56 7.99 2.70
N HIS A 204 5.81 8.55 3.65
CA HIS A 204 4.65 9.39 3.38
C HIS A 204 4.99 10.85 3.05
N LYS A 205 6.26 11.24 3.03
CA LYS A 205 6.69 12.58 2.57
C LYS A 205 6.35 12.85 1.09
N VAL A 206 6.01 11.82 0.32
CA VAL A 206 5.56 11.91 -1.08
C VAL A 206 4.18 11.28 -1.26
N ARG A 207 3.50 11.61 -2.38
CA ARG A 207 2.24 10.94 -2.72
C ARG A 207 2.46 9.43 -2.91
N PRO A 208 1.56 8.59 -2.40
CA PRO A 208 1.62 7.16 -2.67
C PRO A 208 1.38 6.88 -4.16
N GLY A 209 1.92 5.75 -4.65
CA GLY A 209 1.85 5.37 -6.06
C GLY A 209 1.01 4.12 -6.32
N MET A 210 0.49 4.00 -7.54
CA MET A 210 -0.06 2.75 -8.06
C MET A 210 1.05 1.72 -8.24
N THR A 211 2.20 2.14 -8.76
CA THR A 211 3.44 1.38 -8.80
C THR A 211 4.57 2.15 -8.13
N GLY A 212 5.71 1.50 -7.89
CA GLY A 212 6.85 2.15 -7.24
C GLY A 212 8.08 1.27 -7.21
N LEU A 213 9.15 1.81 -6.65
CA LEU A 213 10.46 1.16 -6.66
C LEU A 213 10.43 -0.21 -5.95
N ALA A 214 9.72 -0.33 -4.84
CA ALA A 214 9.56 -1.59 -4.13
C ALA A 214 8.76 -2.63 -4.95
N GLN A 215 7.70 -2.19 -5.64
CA GLN A 215 6.88 -3.07 -6.45
C GLN A 215 7.65 -3.66 -7.63
N VAL A 216 8.50 -2.88 -8.30
CA VAL A 216 9.27 -3.37 -9.46
C VAL A 216 10.51 -4.17 -9.06
N ASN A 217 10.91 -4.17 -7.78
CA ASN A 217 12.09 -4.88 -7.27
C ASN A 217 11.75 -6.06 -6.35
N GLY A 218 10.52 -6.59 -6.38
CA GLY A 218 10.20 -7.83 -5.67
C GLY A 218 8.78 -7.96 -5.14
N ARG A 219 7.92 -6.93 -5.25
CA ARG A 219 6.49 -7.00 -4.87
C ARG A 219 6.26 -7.68 -3.51
N SER A 220 5.62 -8.88 -3.56
CA SER A 220 5.30 -9.70 -2.38
C SER A 220 6.45 -10.60 -1.93
N ASP A 221 7.53 -10.72 -2.71
CA ASP A 221 8.63 -11.67 -2.45
C ASP A 221 9.74 -11.08 -1.56
N ILE A 222 9.63 -9.80 -1.25
CA ILE A 222 10.56 -9.11 -0.35
C ILE A 222 9.91 -8.76 0.98
N THR A 223 10.71 -8.77 2.05
CA THR A 223 10.25 -8.40 3.39
C THR A 223 9.71 -6.97 3.43
N HIS A 224 8.86 -6.69 4.41
CA HIS A 224 8.32 -5.34 4.59
C HIS A 224 9.43 -4.30 4.79
N TYR A 225 10.45 -4.64 5.54
CA TYR A 225 11.64 -3.82 5.73
C TYR A 225 12.33 -3.44 4.41
N ARG A 226 12.56 -4.42 3.51
CA ARG A 226 13.15 -4.14 2.19
C ARG A 226 12.24 -3.24 1.33
N LYS A 227 10.92 -3.39 1.44
CA LYS A 227 9.97 -2.49 0.76
C LYS A 227 10.15 -1.06 1.24
N VAL A 228 10.19 -0.85 2.56
CA VAL A 228 10.38 0.47 3.15
C VAL A 228 11.72 1.08 2.72
N ARG A 229 12.82 0.32 2.68
CA ARG A 229 14.11 0.82 2.18
C ARG A 229 14.03 1.33 0.75
N TYR A 230 13.38 0.58 -0.16
CA TYR A 230 13.15 1.05 -1.54
C TYR A 230 12.27 2.29 -1.59
N ASP A 231 11.25 2.37 -0.73
CA ASP A 231 10.37 3.52 -0.67
C ASP A 231 11.10 4.76 -0.15
N LEU A 232 11.95 4.63 0.86
CA LEU A 232 12.78 5.73 1.37
C LEU A 232 13.85 6.15 0.37
N GLU A 233 14.43 5.20 -0.39
CA GLU A 233 15.32 5.52 -1.51
C GLU A 233 14.60 6.36 -2.57
N TYR A 234 13.34 6.01 -2.88
CA TYR A 234 12.51 6.78 -3.79
C TYR A 234 12.21 8.17 -3.24
N VAL A 235 11.84 8.31 -1.96
CA VAL A 235 11.58 9.61 -1.31
C VAL A 235 12.78 10.54 -1.41
N ARG A 236 13.99 10.02 -1.20
CA ARG A 236 15.22 10.82 -1.30
C ARG A 236 15.46 11.37 -2.71
N ARG A 237 15.18 10.58 -3.73
CA ARG A 237 15.46 10.96 -5.12
C ARG A 237 14.46 10.32 -6.08
N HIS A 238 13.53 11.13 -6.58
CA HIS A 238 12.47 10.70 -7.50
C HIS A 238 12.38 11.58 -8.76
N PRO A 239 13.45 11.67 -9.57
CA PRO A 239 13.39 12.39 -10.83
C PRO A 239 12.44 11.68 -11.81
N ILE A 240 11.85 12.44 -12.74
CA ILE A 240 10.91 11.92 -13.77
C ILE A 240 11.49 10.73 -14.54
N ALA A 241 12.79 10.77 -14.86
CA ALA A 241 13.45 9.65 -15.53
C ALA A 241 13.39 8.33 -14.73
N ARG A 242 13.43 8.40 -13.40
CA ARG A 242 13.23 7.22 -12.53
C ARG A 242 11.79 6.74 -12.61
N ASP A 243 10.82 7.64 -12.58
CA ASP A 243 9.40 7.30 -12.73
C ASP A 243 9.13 6.59 -14.05
N LEU A 244 9.64 7.11 -15.15
CA LEU A 244 9.50 6.48 -16.47
C LEU A 244 10.10 5.07 -16.50
N ARG A 245 11.30 4.87 -15.92
CA ARG A 245 11.90 3.53 -15.80
C ARG A 245 11.04 2.57 -14.96
N ILE A 246 10.44 3.06 -13.87
CA ILE A 246 9.53 2.27 -13.03
C ILE A 246 8.28 1.89 -13.82
N LEU A 247 7.69 2.82 -14.58
CA LEU A 247 6.52 2.55 -15.42
C LEU A 247 6.82 1.48 -16.48
N VAL A 248 7.93 1.60 -17.21
CA VAL A 248 8.36 0.58 -18.21
C VAL A 248 8.55 -0.80 -17.55
N LYS A 249 9.24 -0.86 -16.40
CA LYS A 249 9.41 -2.11 -15.65
C LYS A 249 8.06 -2.68 -15.18
N THR A 250 7.12 -1.82 -14.78
CA THR A 250 5.77 -2.24 -14.36
C THR A 250 5.03 -2.92 -15.50
N VAL A 251 5.04 -2.32 -16.69
CA VAL A 251 4.40 -2.90 -17.89
C VAL A 251 5.03 -4.27 -18.18
N ALA A 252 6.36 -4.38 -18.19
CA ALA A 252 7.06 -5.64 -18.40
C ALA A 252 6.68 -6.72 -17.37
N LEU A 253 6.52 -6.33 -16.08
CA LEU A 253 6.12 -7.25 -15.02
C LEU A 253 4.66 -7.69 -15.14
N VAL A 254 3.76 -6.80 -15.56
CA VAL A 254 2.35 -7.14 -15.79
C VAL A 254 2.23 -8.13 -16.94
N ILE A 255 2.92 -7.89 -18.05
CA ILE A 255 2.93 -8.78 -19.23
C ILE A 255 3.55 -10.14 -18.89
N SER A 256 4.68 -10.17 -18.17
CA SER A 256 5.36 -11.42 -17.81
C SER A 256 4.68 -12.23 -16.73
N LYS A 257 3.60 -11.70 -16.11
CA LYS A 257 2.88 -12.29 -14.95
C LYS A 257 3.78 -12.66 -13.77
N LYS A 258 5.03 -12.19 -13.71
CA LYS A 258 5.94 -12.43 -12.60
C LYS A 258 5.45 -11.68 -11.36
N GLY A 259 5.23 -12.42 -10.26
CA GLY A 259 4.78 -11.86 -8.97
C GLY A 259 3.29 -11.49 -8.90
N ALA A 260 2.43 -11.87 -9.88
CA ALA A 260 0.99 -11.87 -9.72
C ALA A 260 0.59 -13.06 -8.83
N ARG A 261 -0.15 -12.78 -7.76
CA ARG A 261 -0.61 -13.79 -6.78
C ARG A 261 -2.08 -13.65 -6.53
#